data_c7dbb9a983994a53198867d1e987ee7d
#
_entry.id   c7dbb9a983994a53198867d1e987ee7d
#
_cell.length_a   1.000
_cell.length_b   1.000
_cell.length_c   1.000
_cell.angle_alpha   90.00
_cell.angle_beta   90.00
_cell.angle_gamma   90.00
#
_symmetry.space_group_name_H-M   'P 1'
#
loop_
_entity.id
_entity.type
_entity.pdbx_description
1 polymer ?
#
loop_
_entity_poly.entity_id
_entity_poly.type
_entity_poly.pdbx_seq_one_letter_code
_entity_poly.pdbx_strand_id
1 'polypeptide(L)'
;TTKNRLASRAHQPYCRMETLIRLFPSTLSPDVNVRRATEHELHQLESQPGMLAASFQLVASPEVDTSIRQAAAIYVKNRISRTWDASLARGFSDAPSAVSDQDKEVVRSGLLPTIASLPPTLRVHIASAMYSIVRCDFPQAWPTLTEEIVKLLSSGEQLQIFAGVRALLELVRAFRFDCTDSKLESIVSHTFPALLATVSALMDSDHSDLPAVGEIVYYAMKTYKTSMMVTLTQHQQSNESIVPWGSVMLRIVQKSVVTDADADADAREKAPWWKAKKWA
;
A
#
# COMPACT_ATOMS: atom_id res chain seq x y z
N THR A 1 36.84 24.03 -4.80
CA THR A 1 36.66 22.54 -4.80
C THR A 1 35.32 22.10 -4.14
N THR A 2 34.77 22.89 -3.22
CA THR A 2 33.52 22.57 -2.51
C THR A 2 32.25 22.81 -3.35
N LYS A 3 32.25 23.84 -4.23
CA LYS A 3 31.12 24.13 -5.12
C LYS A 3 30.89 23.06 -6.21
N ASN A 4 31.94 22.40 -6.69
CA ASN A 4 31.80 21.30 -7.66
C ASN A 4 31.23 20.00 -7.07
N ARG A 5 31.37 19.75 -5.74
CA ARG A 5 30.77 18.57 -5.09
C ARG A 5 29.26 18.73 -4.87
N LEU A 6 28.75 19.94 -4.66
CA LEU A 6 27.31 20.20 -4.50
C LEU A 6 26.56 20.15 -5.84
N ALA A 7 27.16 20.68 -6.92
CA ALA A 7 26.58 20.57 -8.27
C ALA A 7 26.52 19.12 -8.80
N SER A 8 27.53 18.28 -8.45
CA SER A 8 27.55 16.86 -8.79
C SER A 8 26.43 16.06 -8.07
N ARG A 9 26.09 16.43 -6.82
CA ARG A 9 25.01 15.75 -6.07
C ARG A 9 23.61 16.06 -6.56
N ALA A 10 23.36 17.25 -7.08
CA ALA A 10 22.05 17.66 -7.62
C ALA A 10 21.76 17.07 -9.01
N HIS A 11 22.76 16.72 -9.80
CA HIS A 11 22.61 16.14 -11.15
C HIS A 11 22.39 14.62 -11.16
N GLN A 12 22.77 13.92 -10.08
CA GLN A 12 22.69 12.46 -10.00
C GLN A 12 21.26 11.86 -10.05
N PRO A 13 20.23 12.42 -9.38
CA PRO A 13 18.88 11.85 -9.44
C PRO A 13 18.22 12.04 -10.81
N TYR A 14 18.45 13.14 -11.51
CA TYR A 14 17.84 13.41 -12.82
C TYR A 14 18.36 12.46 -13.90
N CYS A 15 19.65 12.22 -13.95
CA CYS A 15 20.28 11.27 -14.89
C CYS A 15 19.79 9.83 -14.66
N ARG A 16 19.46 9.46 -13.40
CA ARG A 16 18.90 8.15 -13.07
C ARG A 16 17.47 7.99 -13.53
N MET A 17 16.62 9.01 -13.38
CA MET A 17 15.23 8.98 -13.81
C MET A 17 15.12 8.75 -15.32
N GLU A 18 15.90 9.48 -16.13
CA GLU A 18 15.96 9.31 -17.58
C GLU A 18 16.41 7.88 -17.97
N THR A 19 17.41 7.35 -17.29
CA THR A 19 17.87 5.98 -17.50
C THR A 19 16.75 4.97 -17.20
N LEU A 20 16.01 5.14 -16.11
CA LEU A 20 14.90 4.27 -15.73
C LEU A 20 13.73 4.36 -16.72
N ILE A 21 13.40 5.56 -17.20
CA ILE A 21 12.37 5.78 -18.22
C ILE A 21 12.70 5.02 -19.51
N ARG A 22 13.99 4.92 -19.86
CA ARG A 22 14.45 4.15 -21.00
C ARG A 22 14.42 2.64 -20.77
N LEU A 23 14.82 2.20 -19.57
CA LEU A 23 14.99 0.76 -19.27
C LEU A 23 13.65 0.05 -19.00
N PHE A 24 12.75 0.64 -18.23
CA PHE A 24 11.52 -0.06 -17.85
C PHE A 24 10.65 -0.54 -19.02
N PRO A 25 10.43 0.22 -20.11
CA PRO A 25 9.71 -0.30 -21.28
C PRO A 25 10.39 -1.52 -21.89
N SER A 26 11.72 -1.55 -21.92
CA SER A 26 12.50 -2.62 -22.51
C SER A 26 12.40 -3.94 -21.71
N THR A 27 12.03 -3.90 -20.42
CA THR A 27 11.73 -5.11 -19.63
C THR A 27 10.48 -5.84 -20.13
N LEU A 28 9.61 -5.17 -20.86
CA LEU A 28 8.37 -5.72 -21.42
C LEU A 28 8.51 -6.05 -22.91
N SER A 29 9.71 -5.91 -23.50
CA SER A 29 9.96 -6.21 -24.92
C SER A 29 9.56 -7.64 -25.27
N PRO A 30 8.95 -7.91 -26.43
CA PRO A 30 8.71 -9.25 -26.92
C PRO A 30 10.03 -10.00 -27.22
N ASP A 31 11.10 -9.26 -27.56
CA ASP A 31 12.42 -9.86 -27.81
C ASP A 31 13.10 -10.25 -26.49
N VAL A 32 13.39 -11.55 -26.35
CA VAL A 32 14.02 -12.13 -25.17
C VAL A 32 15.43 -11.61 -24.93
N ASN A 33 16.17 -11.26 -25.99
CA ASN A 33 17.55 -10.76 -25.85
C ASN A 33 17.54 -9.33 -25.31
N VAL A 34 16.60 -8.51 -25.78
CA VAL A 34 16.39 -7.14 -25.25
C VAL A 34 16.00 -7.20 -23.79
N ARG A 35 15.04 -8.06 -23.41
CA ARG A 35 14.65 -8.21 -21.99
C ARG A 35 15.83 -8.60 -21.10
N ARG A 36 16.57 -9.65 -21.48
CA ARG A 36 17.73 -10.14 -20.70
C ARG A 36 18.83 -9.08 -20.56
N ALA A 37 19.14 -8.37 -21.63
CA ALA A 37 20.12 -7.28 -21.60
C ALA A 37 19.68 -6.16 -20.63
N THR A 38 18.41 -5.79 -20.71
CA THR A 38 17.82 -4.75 -19.83
C THR A 38 17.76 -5.19 -18.37
N GLU A 39 17.37 -6.43 -18.10
CA GLU A 39 17.35 -7.00 -16.74
C GLU A 39 18.76 -7.04 -16.15
N HIS A 40 19.76 -7.39 -16.96
CA HIS A 40 21.16 -7.36 -16.53
C HIS A 40 21.63 -5.93 -16.20
N GLU A 41 21.31 -4.95 -17.05
CA GLU A 41 21.63 -3.52 -16.79
C GLU A 41 20.96 -3.02 -15.51
N LEU A 42 19.66 -3.34 -15.31
CA LEU A 42 18.95 -3.00 -14.07
C LEU A 42 19.60 -3.65 -12.84
N HIS A 43 19.98 -4.92 -12.95
CA HIS A 43 20.66 -5.62 -11.86
C HIS A 43 21.99 -4.98 -11.46
N GLN A 44 22.78 -4.52 -12.43
CA GLN A 44 24.01 -3.77 -12.15
C GLN A 44 23.74 -2.45 -11.43
N LEU A 45 22.63 -1.76 -11.78
CA LEU A 45 22.22 -0.53 -11.14
C LEU A 45 21.66 -0.72 -9.72
N GLU A 46 21.15 -1.91 -9.39
CA GLU A 46 20.57 -2.22 -8.07
C GLU A 46 21.53 -2.04 -6.89
N SER A 47 22.83 -2.19 -7.13
CA SER A 47 23.86 -1.96 -6.11
C SER A 47 24.11 -0.48 -5.82
N GLN A 48 23.62 0.42 -6.66
CA GLN A 48 23.85 1.85 -6.50
C GLN A 48 22.85 2.47 -5.52
N PRO A 49 23.31 3.20 -4.48
CA PRO A 49 22.42 3.94 -3.57
C PRO A 49 21.53 4.93 -4.32
N GLY A 50 20.26 5.03 -3.94
CA GLY A 50 19.27 5.91 -4.57
C GLY A 50 18.55 5.29 -5.77
N MET A 51 18.87 4.06 -6.16
CA MET A 51 18.20 3.38 -7.27
C MET A 51 16.74 3.05 -6.95
N LEU A 52 16.49 2.50 -5.75
CA LEU A 52 15.12 2.20 -5.33
C LEU A 52 14.31 3.47 -5.12
N ALA A 53 14.90 4.50 -4.50
CA ALA A 53 14.25 5.80 -4.31
C ALA A 53 13.85 6.45 -5.64
N ALA A 54 14.74 6.44 -6.64
CA ALA A 54 14.44 6.98 -7.97
C ALA A 54 13.33 6.18 -8.67
N SER A 55 13.37 4.84 -8.57
CA SER A 55 12.31 3.96 -9.12
C SER A 55 10.96 4.22 -8.44
N PHE A 56 10.94 4.42 -7.14
CA PHE A 56 9.74 4.75 -6.37
C PHE A 56 9.19 6.13 -6.74
N GLN A 57 10.04 7.14 -6.89
CA GLN A 57 9.66 8.47 -7.36
C GLN A 57 9.07 8.43 -8.77
N LEU A 58 9.63 7.59 -9.66
CA LEU A 58 9.09 7.38 -11.00
C LEU A 58 7.65 6.86 -10.98
N VAL A 59 7.33 5.93 -10.06
CA VAL A 59 5.95 5.46 -9.88
C VAL A 59 5.00 6.59 -9.48
N ALA A 60 5.47 7.52 -8.65
CA ALA A 60 4.67 8.64 -8.16
C ALA A 60 4.50 9.77 -9.19
N SER A 61 5.31 9.81 -10.27
CA SER A 61 5.35 10.91 -11.25
C SER A 61 4.21 10.84 -12.27
N PRO A 62 3.16 11.67 -12.18
CA PRO A 62 1.98 11.58 -13.04
C PRO A 62 2.25 11.93 -14.52
N GLU A 63 3.30 12.66 -14.79
CA GLU A 63 3.74 13.06 -16.14
C GLU A 63 4.39 11.92 -16.93
N VAL A 64 4.77 10.83 -16.27
CA VAL A 64 5.36 9.65 -16.90
C VAL A 64 4.26 8.70 -17.37
N ASP A 65 4.46 8.07 -18.52
CA ASP A 65 3.52 7.10 -19.10
C ASP A 65 3.15 5.99 -18.10
N THR A 66 1.86 5.64 -18.07
CA THR A 66 1.33 4.67 -17.11
C THR A 66 1.97 3.29 -17.25
N SER A 67 2.36 2.86 -18.45
CA SER A 67 3.02 1.57 -18.69
C SER A 67 4.41 1.53 -18.07
N ILE A 68 5.16 2.64 -18.16
CA ILE A 68 6.48 2.80 -17.54
C ILE A 68 6.34 2.78 -16.01
N ARG A 69 5.38 3.54 -15.48
CA ARG A 69 5.08 3.57 -14.04
C ARG A 69 4.66 2.20 -13.52
N GLN A 70 3.93 1.42 -14.32
CA GLN A 70 3.54 0.06 -13.95
C GLN A 70 4.74 -0.87 -13.88
N ALA A 71 5.64 -0.84 -14.86
CA ALA A 71 6.87 -1.61 -14.82
C ALA A 71 7.73 -1.21 -13.61
N ALA A 72 7.88 0.09 -13.33
CA ALA A 72 8.54 0.60 -12.14
C ALA A 72 7.89 0.12 -10.83
N ALA A 73 6.55 0.13 -10.73
CA ALA A 73 5.83 -0.33 -9.55
C ALA A 73 6.03 -1.83 -9.28
N ILE A 74 6.05 -2.64 -10.33
CA ILE A 74 6.35 -4.08 -10.24
C ILE A 74 7.80 -4.27 -9.77
N TYR A 75 8.74 -3.53 -10.36
CA TYR A 75 10.16 -3.58 -9.97
C TYR A 75 10.33 -3.19 -8.49
N VAL A 76 9.79 -2.06 -8.06
CA VAL A 76 9.83 -1.58 -6.66
C VAL A 76 9.28 -2.63 -5.71
N LYS A 77 8.09 -3.19 -6.00
CA LYS A 77 7.50 -4.27 -5.21
C LYS A 77 8.44 -5.47 -5.09
N ASN A 78 8.97 -5.94 -6.21
CA ASN A 78 9.84 -7.11 -6.25
C ASN A 78 11.17 -6.86 -5.52
N ARG A 79 11.74 -5.66 -5.68
CA ARG A 79 12.98 -5.26 -5.02
C ARG A 79 12.80 -5.20 -3.50
N ILE A 80 11.74 -4.56 -3.01
CA ILE A 80 11.40 -4.47 -1.59
C ILE A 80 11.18 -5.87 -1.00
N SER A 81 10.38 -6.70 -1.64
CA SER A 81 10.05 -8.03 -1.10
C SER A 81 11.26 -8.96 -0.98
N ARG A 82 12.32 -8.75 -1.78
CA ARG A 82 13.52 -9.59 -1.75
C ARG A 82 14.63 -9.06 -0.84
N THR A 83 14.76 -7.76 -0.70
CA THR A 83 15.98 -7.15 -0.16
C THR A 83 15.77 -6.00 0.80
N TRP A 84 14.53 -5.73 1.21
CA TRP A 84 14.25 -4.72 2.24
C TRP A 84 14.97 -5.05 3.56
N ASP A 85 14.93 -6.30 3.97
CA ASP A 85 15.75 -6.81 5.06
C ASP A 85 16.87 -7.69 4.51
N ALA A 86 18.10 -7.43 4.92
CA ALA A 86 19.26 -8.22 4.54
C ALA A 86 19.14 -9.71 4.94
N SER A 87 18.33 -10.04 5.96
CA SER A 87 18.07 -11.41 6.37
C SER A 87 17.26 -12.20 5.34
N LEU A 88 16.42 -11.53 4.54
CA LEU A 88 15.61 -12.14 3.49
C LEU A 88 16.46 -12.56 2.26
N ALA A 89 17.60 -11.90 2.06
CA ALA A 89 18.53 -12.19 0.97
C ALA A 89 19.41 -13.42 1.23
N ARG A 90 19.42 -13.97 2.46
CA ARG A 90 20.26 -15.12 2.83
C ARG A 90 19.77 -16.39 2.14
N GLY A 91 20.58 -16.94 1.26
CA GLY A 91 20.33 -18.23 0.60
C GLY A 91 20.37 -18.19 -0.92
N PHE A 92 20.57 -17.04 -1.53
CA PHE A 92 20.76 -16.90 -2.97
C PHE A 92 22.24 -16.57 -3.26
N SER A 93 22.91 -17.37 -4.09
CA SER A 93 24.33 -17.12 -4.48
C SER A 93 24.52 -15.78 -5.19
N ASP A 94 23.47 -15.29 -5.85
CA ASP A 94 23.44 -14.01 -6.57
C ASP A 94 22.48 -13.02 -5.90
N ALA A 95 22.45 -13.01 -4.55
CA ALA A 95 21.54 -12.14 -3.81
C ALA A 95 21.83 -10.66 -4.15
N PRO A 96 20.81 -9.92 -4.60
CA PRO A 96 20.99 -8.49 -4.86
C PRO A 96 21.34 -7.77 -3.54
N SER A 97 22.12 -6.69 -3.66
CA SER A 97 22.53 -5.89 -2.50
C SER A 97 21.33 -5.41 -1.67
N ALA A 98 21.48 -5.39 -0.34
CA ALA A 98 20.46 -4.86 0.55
C ALA A 98 20.10 -3.40 0.19
N VAL A 99 18.84 -3.02 0.41
CA VAL A 99 18.39 -1.65 0.23
C VAL A 99 19.11 -0.73 1.22
N SER A 100 19.62 0.40 0.74
CA SER A 100 20.29 1.38 1.59
C SER A 100 19.31 2.05 2.57
N ASP A 101 19.78 2.47 3.75
CA ASP A 101 18.92 3.15 4.72
C ASP A 101 18.37 4.48 4.18
N GLN A 102 19.11 5.16 3.32
CA GLN A 102 18.63 6.37 2.63
C GLN A 102 17.47 6.05 1.68
N ASP A 103 17.54 4.97 0.91
CA ASP A 103 16.43 4.55 0.05
C ASP A 103 15.22 4.12 0.89
N LYS A 104 15.43 3.40 1.99
CA LYS A 104 14.34 3.01 2.91
C LYS A 104 13.60 4.22 3.46
N GLU A 105 14.33 5.27 3.86
CA GLU A 105 13.72 6.49 4.40
C GLU A 105 12.87 7.22 3.35
N VAL A 106 13.39 7.37 2.11
CA VAL A 106 12.64 7.99 1.02
C VAL A 106 11.36 7.19 0.70
N VAL A 107 11.46 5.87 0.67
CA VAL A 107 10.29 5.01 0.41
C VAL A 107 9.28 5.10 1.56
N ARG A 108 9.70 4.99 2.82
CA ARG A 108 8.79 5.09 3.98
C ARG A 108 8.03 6.40 4.02
N SER A 109 8.75 7.53 3.93
CA SER A 109 8.13 8.86 3.97
C SER A 109 7.18 9.13 2.81
N GLY A 110 7.47 8.57 1.63
CA GLY A 110 6.64 8.72 0.43
C GLY A 110 5.50 7.71 0.30
N LEU A 111 5.47 6.63 1.09
CA LEU A 111 4.60 5.48 0.82
C LEU A 111 3.11 5.81 0.93
N LEU A 112 2.68 6.41 2.04
CA LEU A 112 1.26 6.74 2.29
C LEU A 112 0.73 7.79 1.30
N PRO A 113 1.42 8.91 1.05
CA PRO A 113 1.03 9.87 0.01
C PRO A 113 0.93 9.24 -1.39
N THR A 114 1.88 8.36 -1.72
CA THR A 114 1.88 7.66 -3.01
C THR A 114 0.67 6.75 -3.14
N ILE A 115 0.32 5.95 -2.11
CA ILE A 115 -0.88 5.11 -2.13
C ILE A 115 -2.15 5.95 -2.34
N ALA A 116 -2.22 7.16 -1.76
CA ALA A 116 -3.36 8.07 -1.93
C ALA A 116 -3.53 8.53 -3.39
N SER A 117 -2.43 8.87 -4.05
CA SER A 117 -2.43 9.52 -5.37
C SER A 117 -2.46 8.56 -6.56
N LEU A 118 -2.09 7.28 -6.37
CA LEU A 118 -1.95 6.33 -7.48
C LEU A 118 -3.30 5.81 -8.01
N PRO A 119 -3.41 5.57 -9.33
CA PRO A 119 -4.52 4.83 -9.89
C PRO A 119 -4.54 3.36 -9.39
N PRO A 120 -5.71 2.68 -9.41
CA PRO A 120 -5.88 1.34 -8.83
C PRO A 120 -4.87 0.30 -9.33
N THR A 121 -4.52 0.34 -10.62
CA THR A 121 -3.59 -0.60 -11.26
C THR A 121 -2.17 -0.53 -10.69
N LEU A 122 -1.68 0.67 -10.37
CA LEU A 122 -0.36 0.88 -9.76
C LEU A 122 -0.40 0.68 -8.25
N ARG A 123 -1.47 1.12 -7.62
CA ARG A 123 -1.67 1.09 -6.17
C ARG A 123 -1.55 -0.31 -5.58
N VAL A 124 -2.01 -1.34 -6.30
CA VAL A 124 -1.92 -2.74 -5.83
C VAL A 124 -0.48 -3.20 -5.61
N HIS A 125 0.44 -2.76 -6.44
CA HIS A 125 1.87 -3.11 -6.32
C HIS A 125 2.52 -2.40 -5.12
N ILE A 126 2.22 -1.12 -4.94
CA ILE A 126 2.77 -0.32 -3.83
C ILE A 126 2.18 -0.76 -2.48
N ALA A 127 0.89 -1.08 -2.42
CA ALA A 127 0.29 -1.68 -1.23
C ALA A 127 0.92 -3.05 -0.88
N SER A 128 1.24 -3.88 -1.89
CA SER A 128 1.95 -5.15 -1.67
C SER A 128 3.38 -4.92 -1.16
N ALA A 129 4.07 -3.88 -1.64
CA ALA A 129 5.38 -3.49 -1.12
C ALA A 129 5.29 -3.07 0.36
N MET A 130 4.25 -2.32 0.72
CA MET A 130 4.00 -1.91 2.12
C MET A 130 3.90 -3.11 3.06
N TYR A 131 3.23 -4.19 2.67
CA TYR A 131 3.17 -5.42 3.47
C TYR A 131 4.58 -5.93 3.85
N SER A 132 5.52 -5.94 2.90
CA SER A 132 6.89 -6.39 3.14
C SER A 132 7.65 -5.42 4.07
N ILE A 133 7.45 -4.11 3.89
CA ILE A 133 8.08 -3.08 4.72
C ILE A 133 7.61 -3.19 6.16
N VAL A 134 6.29 -3.21 6.39
CA VAL A 134 5.75 -3.20 7.77
C VAL A 134 6.12 -4.44 8.56
N ARG A 135 6.28 -5.59 7.90
CA ARG A 135 6.75 -6.82 8.54
C ARG A 135 8.16 -6.70 9.11
N CYS A 136 9.01 -5.91 8.47
CA CYS A 136 10.40 -5.72 8.89
C CYS A 136 10.56 -4.53 9.84
N ASP A 137 9.83 -3.45 9.58
CA ASP A 137 10.08 -2.15 10.18
C ASP A 137 9.16 -1.83 11.37
N PHE A 138 7.93 -2.36 11.40
CA PHE A 138 7.00 -2.05 12.49
C PHE A 138 7.17 -3.00 13.67
N PRO A 139 7.19 -2.47 14.92
CA PRO A 139 7.16 -1.04 15.27
C PRO A 139 8.53 -0.36 15.35
N GLN A 140 9.65 -1.11 15.28
CA GLN A 140 10.98 -0.65 15.70
C GLN A 140 11.53 0.49 14.82
N ALA A 141 11.47 0.34 13.49
CA ALA A 141 11.98 1.32 12.54
C ALA A 141 10.88 2.26 12.00
N TRP A 142 9.61 1.97 12.29
CA TRP A 142 8.47 2.82 11.93
C TRP A 142 7.43 2.88 13.06
N PRO A 143 7.78 3.45 14.23
CA PRO A 143 6.90 3.48 15.41
C PRO A 143 5.66 4.37 15.22
N THR A 144 5.74 5.40 14.36
CA THR A 144 4.66 6.39 14.13
C THR A 144 3.58 5.93 13.16
N LEU A 145 3.72 4.75 12.56
CA LEU A 145 2.82 4.29 11.49
C LEU A 145 1.35 4.25 11.92
N THR A 146 1.04 3.81 13.13
CA THR A 146 -0.34 3.74 13.61
C THR A 146 -0.96 5.12 13.80
N GLU A 147 -0.20 6.09 14.31
CA GLU A 147 -0.62 7.49 14.43
C GLU A 147 -0.83 8.14 13.05
N GLU A 148 0.05 7.87 12.11
CA GLU A 148 -0.07 8.35 10.73
C GLU A 148 -1.33 7.80 10.07
N ILE A 149 -1.63 6.50 10.27
CA ILE A 149 -2.87 5.88 9.79
C ILE A 149 -4.10 6.52 10.42
N VAL A 150 -4.13 6.72 11.73
CA VAL A 150 -5.24 7.38 12.43
C VAL A 150 -5.46 8.80 11.90
N LYS A 151 -4.36 9.55 11.68
CA LYS A 151 -4.44 10.89 11.08
C LYS A 151 -5.06 10.87 9.69
N LEU A 152 -4.69 9.91 8.84
CA LEU A 152 -5.26 9.76 7.51
C LEU A 152 -6.75 9.38 7.57
N LEU A 153 -7.13 8.46 8.45
CA LEU A 153 -8.53 8.07 8.64
C LEU A 153 -9.40 9.25 9.06
N SER A 154 -8.88 10.14 9.91
CA SER A 154 -9.59 11.28 10.48
C SER A 154 -9.46 12.57 9.64
N SER A 155 -8.85 12.52 8.47
CA SER A 155 -8.54 13.72 7.67
C SER A 155 -9.76 14.41 7.04
N GLY A 156 -10.86 13.69 6.84
CA GLY A 156 -12.01 14.17 6.05
C GLY A 156 -11.81 14.12 4.53
N GLU A 157 -10.57 13.91 4.06
CA GLU A 157 -10.23 13.86 2.64
C GLU A 157 -10.31 12.43 2.11
N GLN A 158 -11.17 12.18 1.11
CA GLN A 158 -11.47 10.83 0.62
C GLN A 158 -10.22 10.03 0.20
N LEU A 159 -9.28 10.66 -0.49
CA LEU A 159 -8.04 9.98 -0.92
C LEU A 159 -7.13 9.65 0.26
N GLN A 160 -7.07 10.52 1.27
CA GLN A 160 -6.30 10.26 2.48
C GLN A 160 -6.94 9.15 3.31
N ILE A 161 -8.27 9.19 3.51
CA ILE A 161 -9.01 8.11 4.17
C ILE A 161 -8.75 6.78 3.45
N PHE A 162 -8.85 6.76 2.13
CA PHE A 162 -8.56 5.57 1.34
C PHE A 162 -7.15 5.05 1.59
N ALA A 163 -6.13 5.92 1.60
CA ALA A 163 -4.75 5.54 1.88
C ALA A 163 -4.60 4.97 3.30
N GLY A 164 -5.24 5.60 4.30
CA GLY A 164 -5.26 5.12 5.69
C GLY A 164 -5.85 3.72 5.82
N VAL A 165 -7.02 3.48 5.20
CA VAL A 165 -7.67 2.15 5.22
C VAL A 165 -6.84 1.10 4.49
N ARG A 166 -6.22 1.45 3.36
CA ARG A 166 -5.33 0.55 2.62
C ARG A 166 -4.07 0.21 3.41
N ALA A 167 -3.45 1.20 4.02
CA ALA A 167 -2.28 1.02 4.87
C ALA A 167 -2.60 0.12 6.08
N LEU A 168 -3.72 0.38 6.74
CA LEU A 168 -4.18 -0.43 7.87
C LEU A 168 -4.43 -1.89 7.49
N LEU A 169 -5.02 -2.13 6.30
CA LEU A 169 -5.21 -3.50 5.82
C LEU A 169 -3.87 -4.25 5.68
N GLU A 170 -2.86 -3.63 5.11
CA GLU A 170 -1.55 -4.28 4.94
C GLU A 170 -0.84 -4.48 6.29
N LEU A 171 -0.99 -3.53 7.22
CA LEU A 171 -0.47 -3.65 8.57
C LEU A 171 -1.15 -4.82 9.33
N VAL A 172 -2.47 -4.88 9.33
CA VAL A 172 -3.22 -6.01 9.93
C VAL A 172 -2.86 -7.34 9.27
N ARG A 173 -2.75 -7.38 7.94
CA ARG A 173 -2.33 -8.60 7.21
C ARG A 173 -0.95 -9.10 7.62
N ALA A 174 -0.03 -8.17 7.90
CA ALA A 174 1.33 -8.51 8.30
C ALA A 174 1.39 -9.25 9.64
N PHE A 175 0.48 -8.92 10.57
CA PHE A 175 0.50 -9.42 11.95
C PHE A 175 -0.68 -10.32 12.32
N ARG A 176 -1.62 -10.63 11.41
CA ARG A 176 -2.83 -11.41 11.69
C ARG A 176 -2.60 -12.84 12.21
N PHE A 177 -1.43 -13.40 11.98
CA PHE A 177 -1.04 -14.73 12.45
C PHE A 177 -0.08 -14.69 13.64
N ASP A 178 0.23 -13.51 14.15
CA ASP A 178 1.16 -13.31 15.26
C ASP A 178 0.40 -13.40 16.59
N CYS A 179 0.04 -14.64 16.96
CA CYS A 179 -0.80 -14.93 18.14
C CYS A 179 -0.03 -14.81 19.46
N THR A 180 1.31 -14.75 19.41
CA THR A 180 2.17 -14.73 20.60
C THR A 180 2.60 -13.33 20.98
N ASP A 181 2.48 -12.39 20.07
CA ASP A 181 2.92 -11.00 20.24
C ASP A 181 1.69 -10.07 20.31
N SER A 182 1.70 -9.16 21.25
CA SER A 182 0.63 -8.17 21.45
C SER A 182 0.51 -7.13 20.32
N LYS A 183 1.26 -7.29 19.23
CA LYS A 183 1.28 -6.32 18.12
C LYS A 183 -0.08 -6.13 17.46
N LEU A 184 -0.77 -7.23 17.15
CA LEU A 184 -2.10 -7.13 16.54
C LEU A 184 -3.10 -6.44 17.49
N GLU A 185 -3.06 -6.77 18.79
CA GLU A 185 -3.88 -6.10 19.81
C GLU A 185 -3.59 -4.60 19.85
N SER A 186 -2.30 -4.22 19.88
CA SER A 186 -1.89 -2.81 19.89
C SER A 186 -2.33 -2.06 18.62
N ILE A 187 -2.20 -2.69 17.44
CA ILE A 187 -2.66 -2.11 16.17
C ILE A 187 -4.18 -1.89 16.21
N VAL A 188 -4.93 -2.91 16.60
CA VAL A 188 -6.40 -2.89 16.59
C VAL A 188 -6.94 -1.90 17.61
N SER A 189 -6.47 -1.95 18.85
CA SER A 189 -6.93 -1.05 19.93
C SER A 189 -6.65 0.43 19.60
N HIS A 190 -5.54 0.73 18.92
CA HIS A 190 -5.18 2.09 18.57
C HIS A 190 -5.90 2.63 17.32
N THR A 191 -6.14 1.79 16.31
CA THR A 191 -6.61 2.26 14.99
C THR A 191 -8.09 2.02 14.73
N PHE A 192 -8.70 0.96 15.31
CA PHE A 192 -10.09 0.59 15.00
C PHE A 192 -11.13 1.57 15.50
N PRO A 193 -10.97 2.30 16.62
CA PRO A 193 -11.89 3.37 16.97
C PRO A 193 -11.99 4.44 15.88
N ALA A 194 -10.87 4.88 15.32
CA ALA A 194 -10.85 5.83 14.21
C ALA A 194 -11.46 5.24 12.93
N LEU A 195 -11.14 3.98 12.61
CA LEU A 195 -11.70 3.27 11.46
C LEU A 195 -13.24 3.18 11.56
N LEU A 196 -13.77 2.82 12.71
CA LEU A 196 -15.21 2.74 12.98
C LEU A 196 -15.88 4.11 12.82
N ALA A 197 -15.31 5.16 13.42
CA ALA A 197 -15.82 6.52 13.31
C ALA A 197 -15.85 6.98 11.83
N THR A 198 -14.79 6.71 11.09
CA THR A 198 -14.69 7.04 9.66
C THR A 198 -15.76 6.33 8.84
N VAL A 199 -15.93 5.01 9.03
CA VAL A 199 -16.95 4.24 8.30
C VAL A 199 -18.34 4.74 8.63
N SER A 200 -18.65 5.02 9.92
CA SER A 200 -19.93 5.56 10.35
C SER A 200 -20.20 6.91 9.68
N ALA A 201 -19.26 7.84 9.70
CA ALA A 201 -19.38 9.14 9.07
C ALA A 201 -19.59 9.04 7.54
N LEU A 202 -18.89 8.15 6.87
CA LEU A 202 -19.07 7.89 5.43
C LEU A 202 -20.47 7.32 5.12
N MET A 203 -21.00 6.46 5.99
CA MET A 203 -22.35 5.90 5.85
C MET A 203 -23.45 6.94 6.10
N ASP A 204 -23.17 7.97 6.90
CA ASP A 204 -24.10 9.05 7.22
C ASP A 204 -24.00 10.25 6.25
N SER A 205 -23.01 10.26 5.38
CA SER A 205 -22.79 11.35 4.44
C SER A 205 -23.78 11.33 3.26
N ASP A 206 -24.06 12.51 2.69
CA ASP A 206 -24.84 12.67 1.46
C ASP A 206 -24.20 11.95 0.24
N HIS A 207 -22.93 11.63 0.35
CA HIS A 207 -22.14 10.94 -0.68
C HIS A 207 -22.02 9.44 -0.46
N SER A 208 -22.78 8.89 0.51
CA SER A 208 -22.69 7.47 0.90
C SER A 208 -22.95 6.47 -0.25
N ASP A 209 -23.60 6.89 -1.34
CA ASP A 209 -23.88 6.03 -2.50
C ASP A 209 -22.74 5.96 -3.51
N LEU A 210 -21.75 6.84 -3.42
CA LEU A 210 -20.64 6.88 -4.37
C LEU A 210 -19.82 5.56 -4.35
N PRO A 211 -19.44 5.06 -5.54
CA PRO A 211 -18.61 3.86 -5.64
C PRO A 211 -17.30 3.96 -4.86
N ALA A 212 -16.70 5.15 -4.81
CA ALA A 212 -15.45 5.37 -4.07
C ALA A 212 -15.63 5.25 -2.55
N VAL A 213 -16.80 5.66 -2.01
CA VAL A 213 -17.15 5.42 -0.59
C VAL A 213 -17.35 3.92 -0.36
N GLY A 214 -18.04 3.23 -1.27
CA GLY A 214 -18.20 1.78 -1.22
C GLY A 214 -16.87 1.03 -1.23
N GLU A 215 -15.86 1.54 -1.97
CA GLU A 215 -14.52 0.95 -1.99
C GLU A 215 -13.80 1.11 -0.64
N ILE A 216 -13.89 2.28 -0.01
CA ILE A 216 -13.34 2.52 1.34
C ILE A 216 -13.99 1.58 2.35
N VAL A 217 -15.32 1.51 2.35
CA VAL A 217 -16.08 0.63 3.26
C VAL A 217 -15.73 -0.84 3.03
N TYR A 218 -15.59 -1.27 1.78
CA TYR A 218 -15.14 -2.62 1.44
C TYR A 218 -13.78 -2.93 2.08
N TYR A 219 -12.79 -2.05 1.93
CA TYR A 219 -11.48 -2.28 2.52
C TYR A 219 -11.50 -2.22 4.06
N ALA A 220 -12.34 -1.38 4.64
CA ALA A 220 -12.54 -1.33 6.09
C ALA A 220 -13.12 -2.66 6.62
N MET A 221 -14.19 -3.19 5.99
CA MET A 221 -14.74 -4.50 6.35
C MET A 221 -13.73 -5.62 6.16
N LYS A 222 -12.98 -5.58 5.07
CA LYS A 222 -11.91 -6.54 4.83
C LYS A 222 -10.82 -6.49 5.89
N THR A 223 -10.46 -5.29 6.36
CA THR A 223 -9.51 -5.09 7.45
C THR A 223 -10.02 -5.69 8.74
N TYR A 224 -11.27 -5.37 9.11
CA TYR A 224 -11.91 -5.92 10.30
C TYR A 224 -11.93 -7.46 10.28
N LYS A 225 -12.41 -8.06 9.19
CA LYS A 225 -12.44 -9.52 9.05
C LYS A 225 -11.04 -10.14 9.05
N THR A 226 -10.06 -9.47 8.46
CA THR A 226 -8.67 -9.96 8.42
C THR A 226 -8.06 -10.02 9.83
N SER A 227 -8.39 -9.06 10.70
CA SER A 227 -7.91 -9.05 12.10
C SER A 227 -8.47 -10.19 12.96
N MET A 228 -9.60 -10.77 12.56
CA MET A 228 -10.29 -11.85 13.29
C MET A 228 -9.94 -13.26 12.77
N MET A 229 -8.98 -13.40 11.86
CA MET A 229 -8.76 -14.67 11.14
C MET A 229 -8.33 -15.84 12.05
N VAL A 230 -7.68 -15.54 13.16
CA VAL A 230 -7.20 -16.55 14.12
C VAL A 230 -7.98 -16.42 15.43
N THR A 231 -7.89 -15.28 16.07
CA THR A 231 -8.56 -14.96 17.33
C THR A 231 -9.03 -13.51 17.33
N LEU A 232 -10.09 -13.23 18.09
CA LEU A 232 -10.49 -11.85 18.38
C LEU A 232 -9.51 -11.24 19.37
N THR A 233 -9.08 -10.00 19.09
CA THR A 233 -8.31 -9.21 20.06
C THR A 233 -9.18 -8.84 21.26
N GLN A 234 -8.57 -8.48 22.40
CA GLN A 234 -9.32 -8.05 23.59
C GLN A 234 -10.21 -6.84 23.28
N HIS A 235 -9.68 -5.88 22.49
CA HIS A 235 -10.47 -4.74 22.04
C HIS A 235 -11.70 -5.15 21.25
N GLN A 236 -11.59 -6.14 20.35
CA GLN A 236 -12.73 -6.62 19.55
C GLN A 236 -13.76 -7.41 20.35
N GLN A 237 -13.38 -7.96 21.48
CA GLN A 237 -14.30 -8.70 22.38
C GLN A 237 -15.08 -7.77 23.31
N SER A 238 -14.66 -6.50 23.45
CA SER A 238 -15.36 -5.55 24.31
C SER A 238 -16.72 -5.14 23.72
N ASN A 239 -17.71 -4.87 24.58
CA ASN A 239 -19.01 -4.39 24.15
C ASN A 239 -18.94 -3.02 23.46
N GLU A 240 -17.98 -2.20 23.86
CA GLU A 240 -17.72 -0.87 23.29
C GLU A 240 -17.24 -0.96 21.82
N SER A 241 -16.70 -2.11 21.43
CA SER A 241 -16.25 -2.38 20.06
C SER A 241 -17.30 -3.19 19.28
N ILE A 242 -17.74 -4.34 19.82
CA ILE A 242 -18.53 -5.31 19.05
C ILE A 242 -19.92 -4.78 18.69
N VAL A 243 -20.56 -4.02 19.58
CA VAL A 243 -21.92 -3.49 19.35
C VAL A 243 -21.94 -2.43 18.24
N PRO A 244 -21.07 -1.39 18.26
CA PRO A 244 -21.01 -0.42 17.16
C PRO A 244 -20.60 -1.05 15.83
N TRP A 245 -19.65 -1.98 15.82
CA TRP A 245 -19.27 -2.67 14.58
C TRP A 245 -20.42 -3.51 14.01
N GLY A 246 -21.15 -4.24 14.86
CA GLY A 246 -22.36 -4.97 14.45
C GLY A 246 -23.42 -4.07 13.86
N SER A 247 -23.65 -2.89 14.45
CA SER A 247 -24.59 -1.89 13.95
C SER A 247 -24.18 -1.37 12.57
N VAL A 248 -22.90 -1.07 12.36
CA VAL A 248 -22.38 -0.61 11.06
C VAL A 248 -22.50 -1.73 10.01
N MET A 249 -22.14 -2.97 10.36
CA MET A 249 -22.27 -4.11 9.44
C MET A 249 -23.70 -4.34 9.02
N LEU A 250 -24.67 -4.27 9.96
CA LEU A 250 -26.09 -4.40 9.66
C LEU A 250 -26.54 -3.30 8.66
N ARG A 251 -26.14 -2.05 8.88
CA ARG A 251 -26.43 -0.94 7.97
C ARG A 251 -25.85 -1.17 6.56
N ILE A 252 -24.62 -1.68 6.47
CA ILE A 252 -23.98 -2.02 5.19
C ILE A 252 -24.79 -3.11 4.46
N VAL A 253 -25.19 -4.17 5.16
CA VAL A 253 -25.97 -5.26 4.56
C VAL A 253 -27.34 -4.77 4.10
N GLN A 254 -28.00 -3.89 4.87
CA GLN A 254 -29.33 -3.35 4.56
C GLN A 254 -29.30 -2.26 3.47
N LYS A 255 -28.12 -1.66 3.20
CA LYS A 255 -28.02 -0.56 2.23
C LYS A 255 -28.50 -1.00 0.84
N SER A 256 -29.40 -0.24 0.22
CA SER A 256 -29.78 -0.44 -1.17
C SER A 256 -28.58 -0.14 -2.07
N VAL A 257 -28.25 -1.06 -2.97
CA VAL A 257 -27.19 -0.85 -3.97
C VAL A 257 -27.85 -0.55 -5.29
N VAL A 258 -27.75 0.69 -5.73
CA VAL A 258 -28.18 1.08 -7.06
C VAL A 258 -27.18 0.49 -8.06
N THR A 259 -27.61 -0.45 -8.84
CA THR A 259 -26.86 -0.97 -10.00
C THR A 259 -27.64 -0.58 -11.26
N ASP A 260 -26.93 -0.27 -12.34
CA ASP A 260 -27.58 -0.13 -13.63
C ASP A 260 -28.47 -1.33 -13.89
N ALA A 261 -29.73 -1.10 -14.29
CA ALA A 261 -30.69 -2.18 -14.49
C ALA A 261 -30.20 -3.21 -15.55
N ASP A 262 -29.35 -2.76 -16.47
CA ASP A 262 -28.74 -3.56 -17.52
C ASP A 262 -27.38 -4.18 -17.17
N ALA A 263 -26.86 -3.93 -15.93
CA ALA A 263 -25.59 -4.50 -15.50
C ALA A 263 -25.71 -6.03 -15.42
N ASP A 264 -24.77 -6.75 -16.05
CA ASP A 264 -24.67 -8.20 -15.92
C ASP A 264 -24.29 -8.63 -14.48
N ALA A 265 -24.46 -9.91 -14.18
CA ALA A 265 -24.18 -10.44 -12.84
C ALA A 265 -22.71 -10.22 -12.41
N ASP A 266 -21.77 -10.29 -13.36
CA ASP A 266 -20.33 -10.11 -13.11
C ASP A 266 -20.00 -8.65 -12.80
N ALA A 267 -20.60 -7.69 -13.50
CA ALA A 267 -20.46 -6.26 -13.22
C ALA A 267 -21.04 -5.90 -11.84
N ARG A 268 -22.19 -6.50 -11.47
CA ARG A 268 -22.79 -6.32 -10.14
C ARG A 268 -21.87 -6.84 -9.03
N GLU A 269 -21.32 -8.06 -9.19
CA GLU A 269 -20.41 -8.64 -8.18
C GLU A 269 -19.12 -7.83 -8.02
N LYS A 270 -18.67 -7.15 -9.07
CA LYS A 270 -17.49 -6.27 -9.03
C LYS A 270 -17.75 -4.90 -8.40
N ALA A 271 -19.02 -4.49 -8.28
CA ALA A 271 -19.38 -3.20 -7.69
C ALA A 271 -18.87 -3.08 -6.24
N PRO A 272 -18.27 -1.92 -5.86
CA PRO A 272 -17.66 -1.75 -4.54
C PRO A 272 -18.60 -2.03 -3.38
N TRP A 273 -19.86 -1.59 -3.44
CA TRP A 273 -20.86 -1.84 -2.41
C TRP A 273 -21.26 -3.31 -2.27
N TRP A 274 -21.32 -4.07 -3.38
CA TRP A 274 -21.52 -5.52 -3.29
C TRP A 274 -20.34 -6.22 -2.63
N LYS A 275 -19.13 -5.77 -2.93
CA LYS A 275 -17.94 -6.26 -2.22
C LYS A 275 -18.00 -5.92 -0.73
N ALA A 276 -18.41 -4.70 -0.37
CA ALA A 276 -18.56 -4.30 1.03
C ALA A 276 -19.57 -5.20 1.77
N LYS A 277 -20.75 -5.44 1.20
CA LYS A 277 -21.76 -6.35 1.76
C LYS A 277 -21.26 -7.79 1.95
N LYS A 278 -20.48 -8.31 1.02
CA LYS A 278 -19.91 -9.66 1.10
C LYS A 278 -18.94 -9.81 2.29
N TRP A 279 -18.36 -8.72 2.76
CA TRP A 279 -17.38 -8.71 3.86
C TRP A 279 -17.97 -8.24 5.20
N ALA A 280 -19.14 -7.59 5.20
CA ALA A 280 -19.92 -7.25 6.37
C ALA A 280 -20.76 -8.45 6.87
#